data_fe70181e6b95b45b385e625f04355ef3
#
_entry.id   fe70181e6b95b45b385e625f04355ef3
#
_cell.length_a   1.000
_cell.length_b   1.000
_cell.length_c   1.000
_cell.angle_alpha   90.00
_cell.angle_beta   90.00
_cell.angle_gamma   90.00
#
_symmetry.space_group_name_H-M   'P 1'
#
loop_
_entity.id
_entity.type
_entity.pdbx_description
1 polymer ?
#
loop_
_entity_poly.entity_id
_entity_poly.type
_entity_poly.pdbx_seq_one_letter_code
_entity_poly.pdbx_strand_id
1 'polypeptide(L)'
;MSSSNLRVALVGSTGYTALEVARLLLTHPSADLVVATSRQDEGKPLSEIHPMLAGRCDVALQPLDADVIAKSADVAMCCLPHGASAESVKQLAGAGMRVIDFSADFRLSSLETYEHWYGVKHPWPERIGNVVYGMPEFFADEIRTADIVANPGCYPTSAIMPLAPLVKAGLIETDDIIVDSKSGVSGAGRSPKLGTLYCETNESISAYAVGTHRHAPEIADLVERIAGAPIEVMFTPHLTPMDRGILSTIYVKPAGKAGSVEE
;
A
#
# COMPACT_ATOMS: atom_id res chain seq x y z
N MET A 1 26.19 13.05 -19.56
CA MET A 1 25.40 11.94 -20.12
C MET A 1 23.98 12.15 -19.65
N SER A 2 23.04 12.43 -20.55
CA SER A 2 21.60 12.49 -20.17
C SER A 2 21.18 11.08 -19.74
N SER A 3 20.95 10.87 -18.46
CA SER A 3 20.33 9.62 -18.00
C SER A 3 18.92 9.57 -18.61
N SER A 4 18.62 8.52 -19.36
CA SER A 4 17.24 8.26 -19.77
C SER A 4 16.39 8.10 -18.52
N ASN A 5 15.17 8.65 -18.53
CA ASN A 5 14.21 8.46 -17.43
C ASN A 5 13.90 6.97 -17.22
N LEU A 6 13.61 6.61 -15.98
CA LEU A 6 13.14 5.28 -15.61
C LEU A 6 11.77 5.02 -16.25
N ARG A 7 11.65 3.95 -17.03
CA ARG A 7 10.38 3.59 -17.69
C ARG A 7 9.51 2.77 -16.74
N VAL A 8 8.31 3.24 -16.49
CA VAL A 8 7.39 2.64 -15.52
C VAL A 8 6.17 2.03 -16.20
N ALA A 9 5.85 0.79 -15.84
CA ALA A 9 4.59 0.13 -16.18
C ALA A 9 3.63 0.22 -15.00
N LEU A 10 2.41 0.67 -15.25
CA LEU A 10 1.31 0.72 -14.30
C LEU A 10 0.39 -0.46 -14.53
N VAL A 11 0.37 -1.41 -13.62
CA VAL A 11 -0.41 -2.66 -13.74
C VAL A 11 -1.68 -2.57 -12.91
N GLY A 12 -2.85 -2.77 -13.55
CA GLY A 12 -4.14 -2.59 -12.89
C GLY A 12 -4.56 -1.11 -12.83
N SER A 13 -4.58 -0.43 -14.00
CA SER A 13 -4.60 1.02 -14.11
C SER A 13 -5.96 1.69 -13.85
N THR A 14 -7.01 0.96 -13.46
CA THR A 14 -8.38 1.49 -13.37
C THR A 14 -8.79 1.96 -11.97
N GLY A 15 -8.02 1.65 -10.93
CA GLY A 15 -8.28 2.00 -9.53
C GLY A 15 -7.79 3.40 -9.13
N TYR A 16 -8.19 3.87 -7.94
CA TYR A 16 -7.73 5.16 -7.40
C TYR A 16 -6.22 5.17 -7.11
N THR A 17 -5.66 4.07 -6.61
CA THR A 17 -4.21 3.96 -6.39
C THR A 17 -3.44 4.18 -7.70
N ALA A 18 -3.90 3.56 -8.79
CA ALA A 18 -3.29 3.73 -10.10
C ALA A 18 -3.39 5.18 -10.61
N LEU A 19 -4.52 5.84 -10.38
CA LEU A 19 -4.68 7.26 -10.70
C LEU A 19 -3.65 8.13 -9.96
N GLU A 20 -3.47 7.91 -8.66
CA GLU A 20 -2.51 8.71 -7.88
C GLU A 20 -1.07 8.42 -8.30
N VAL A 21 -0.72 7.15 -8.58
CA VAL A 21 0.59 6.79 -9.15
C VAL A 21 0.81 7.48 -10.48
N ALA A 22 -0.16 7.45 -11.40
CA ALA A 22 -0.07 8.15 -12.68
C ALA A 22 0.15 9.67 -12.50
N ARG A 23 -0.59 10.30 -11.60
CA ARG A 23 -0.42 11.74 -11.29
C ARG A 23 0.98 12.07 -10.78
N LEU A 24 1.54 11.24 -9.91
CA LEU A 24 2.90 11.41 -9.39
C LEU A 24 3.94 11.24 -10.49
N LEU A 25 3.80 10.21 -11.34
CA LEU A 25 4.71 9.96 -12.46
C LEU A 25 4.70 11.10 -13.49
N LEU A 26 3.55 11.71 -13.76
CA LEU A 26 3.45 12.84 -14.70
C LEU A 26 4.22 14.10 -14.26
N THR A 27 4.62 14.18 -13.01
CA THR A 27 5.42 15.28 -12.47
C THR A 27 6.79 14.81 -11.95
N HIS A 28 7.10 13.53 -12.11
CA HIS A 28 8.36 12.98 -11.62
C HIS A 28 9.53 13.38 -12.54
N PRO A 29 10.64 13.90 -11.99
CA PRO A 29 11.73 14.43 -12.79
C PRO A 29 12.56 13.37 -13.54
N SER A 30 12.44 12.10 -13.18
CA SER A 30 13.32 11.02 -13.65
C SER A 30 12.59 9.70 -13.93
N ALA A 31 11.26 9.70 -14.02
CA ALA A 31 10.48 8.51 -14.33
C ALA A 31 9.30 8.85 -15.24
N ASP A 32 9.05 8.01 -16.23
CA ASP A 32 8.01 8.17 -17.23
C ASP A 32 7.05 6.99 -17.20
N LEU A 33 5.75 7.26 -17.19
CA LEU A 33 4.72 6.24 -17.40
C LEU A 33 4.67 5.87 -18.89
N VAL A 34 5.09 4.65 -19.21
CA VAL A 34 5.17 4.18 -20.61
C VAL A 34 4.21 3.05 -20.94
N VAL A 35 3.73 2.30 -19.93
CA VAL A 35 2.79 1.19 -20.07
C VAL A 35 1.69 1.34 -19.02
N ALA A 36 0.44 1.09 -19.43
CA ALA A 36 -0.70 0.97 -18.52
C ALA A 36 -1.53 -0.26 -18.90
N THR A 37 -1.99 -1.05 -17.90
CA THR A 37 -2.71 -2.29 -18.19
C THR A 37 -4.13 -2.28 -17.65
N SER A 38 -5.06 -2.86 -18.43
CA SER A 38 -6.42 -3.19 -18.03
C SER A 38 -6.87 -4.46 -18.73
N ARG A 39 -7.70 -5.27 -18.05
CA ARG A 39 -8.28 -6.48 -18.66
C ARG A 39 -9.51 -6.17 -19.52
N GLN A 40 -10.21 -5.07 -19.25
CA GLN A 40 -11.53 -4.77 -19.85
C GLN A 40 -11.50 -3.58 -20.81
N ASP A 41 -10.45 -2.76 -20.76
CA ASP A 41 -10.40 -1.48 -21.43
C ASP A 41 -9.24 -1.39 -22.43
N GLU A 42 -8.87 -2.52 -23.04
CA GLU A 42 -7.80 -2.58 -24.04
C GLU A 42 -8.03 -1.58 -25.18
N GLY A 43 -6.96 -0.86 -25.55
CA GLY A 43 -6.96 0.14 -26.60
C GLY A 43 -7.46 1.51 -26.21
N LYS A 44 -8.18 1.65 -25.08
CA LYS A 44 -8.62 2.96 -24.60
C LYS A 44 -7.44 3.74 -24.02
N PRO A 45 -7.38 5.07 -24.15
CA PRO A 45 -6.40 5.88 -23.43
C PRO A 45 -6.71 5.88 -21.92
N LEU A 46 -5.66 5.96 -21.10
CA LEU A 46 -5.80 6.02 -19.63
C LEU A 46 -6.65 7.23 -19.19
N SER A 47 -6.62 8.33 -19.95
CA SER A 47 -7.44 9.53 -19.74
C SER A 47 -8.95 9.30 -19.91
N GLU A 48 -9.37 8.29 -20.67
CA GLU A 48 -10.80 7.91 -20.75
C GLU A 48 -11.28 7.24 -19.46
N ILE A 49 -10.42 6.45 -18.82
CA ILE A 49 -10.71 5.81 -17.52
C ILE A 49 -10.65 6.84 -16.38
N HIS A 50 -9.70 7.76 -16.47
CA HIS A 50 -9.45 8.80 -15.48
C HIS A 50 -9.51 10.19 -16.14
N PRO A 51 -10.70 10.81 -16.28
CA PRO A 51 -10.87 12.06 -17.02
C PRO A 51 -9.99 13.21 -16.57
N MET A 52 -9.55 13.23 -15.31
CA MET A 52 -8.62 14.23 -14.79
C MET A 52 -7.20 14.13 -15.39
N LEU A 53 -6.90 13.07 -16.15
CA LEU A 53 -5.65 12.92 -16.89
C LEU A 53 -5.77 13.40 -18.34
N ALA A 54 -6.95 13.89 -18.77
CA ALA A 54 -7.19 14.36 -20.14
C ALA A 54 -6.21 15.46 -20.54
N GLY A 55 -5.59 15.32 -21.70
CA GLY A 55 -4.55 16.22 -22.20
C GLY A 55 -3.19 16.16 -21.47
N ARG A 56 -3.04 15.20 -20.54
CA ARG A 56 -1.82 15.01 -19.76
C ARG A 56 -1.22 13.60 -19.90
N CYS A 57 -2.05 12.59 -20.12
CA CYS A 57 -1.62 11.20 -20.24
C CYS A 57 -2.60 10.41 -21.11
N ASP A 58 -2.17 10.09 -22.32
CA ASP A 58 -2.97 9.31 -23.29
C ASP A 58 -2.35 7.94 -23.58
N VAL A 59 -1.62 7.37 -22.59
CA VAL A 59 -1.08 6.00 -22.70
C VAL A 59 -2.24 5.04 -22.93
N ALA A 60 -2.17 4.27 -24.02
CA ALA A 60 -3.19 3.28 -24.35
C ALA A 60 -3.09 2.07 -23.40
N LEU A 61 -4.24 1.61 -22.95
CA LEU A 61 -4.35 0.44 -22.08
C LEU A 61 -4.12 -0.85 -22.89
N GLN A 62 -3.32 -1.75 -22.35
CA GLN A 62 -3.02 -3.05 -22.95
C GLN A 62 -3.26 -4.20 -21.94
N PRO A 63 -3.41 -5.45 -22.41
CA PRO A 63 -3.41 -6.61 -21.53
C PRO A 63 -2.10 -6.73 -20.75
N LEU A 64 -2.14 -7.44 -19.61
CA LEU A 64 -0.93 -7.81 -18.88
C LEU A 64 -0.26 -8.98 -19.61
N ASP A 65 0.92 -8.71 -20.19
CA ASP A 65 1.86 -9.68 -20.72
C ASP A 65 3.24 -9.30 -20.17
N ALA A 66 3.76 -10.11 -19.24
CA ALA A 66 4.99 -9.79 -18.52
C ALA A 66 6.20 -9.68 -19.44
N ASP A 67 6.31 -10.56 -20.46
CA ASP A 67 7.44 -10.54 -21.39
C ASP A 67 7.42 -9.34 -22.34
N VAL A 68 6.22 -8.90 -22.72
CA VAL A 68 6.04 -7.68 -23.54
C VAL A 68 6.33 -6.44 -22.71
N ILE A 69 5.85 -6.37 -21.47
CA ILE A 69 6.05 -5.24 -20.57
C ILE A 69 7.52 -5.09 -20.21
N ALA A 70 8.24 -6.18 -19.93
CA ALA A 70 9.66 -6.17 -19.58
C ALA A 70 10.57 -5.62 -20.69
N LYS A 71 10.15 -5.66 -21.95
CA LYS A 71 10.88 -5.02 -23.06
C LYS A 71 10.69 -3.50 -23.10
N SER A 72 9.58 -3.03 -22.55
CA SER A 72 9.14 -1.63 -22.66
C SER A 72 9.36 -0.82 -21.39
N ALA A 73 9.43 -1.45 -20.24
CA ALA A 73 9.51 -0.81 -18.92
C ALA A 73 10.61 -1.44 -18.05
N ASP A 74 11.15 -0.65 -17.13
CA ASP A 74 12.21 -1.05 -16.20
C ASP A 74 11.66 -1.46 -14.83
N VAL A 75 10.50 -0.89 -14.42
CA VAL A 75 9.82 -1.12 -13.16
C VAL A 75 8.33 -1.27 -13.39
N ALA A 76 7.69 -2.23 -12.72
CA ALA A 76 6.24 -2.37 -12.67
C ALA A 76 5.68 -1.90 -11.33
N MET A 77 4.66 -1.06 -11.36
CA MET A 77 3.85 -0.64 -10.20
C MET A 77 2.50 -1.35 -10.24
N CYS A 78 2.30 -2.34 -9.36
CA CYS A 78 1.11 -3.20 -9.36
C CYS A 78 0.03 -2.66 -8.43
N CYS A 79 -1.04 -2.10 -9.02
CA CYS A 79 -2.21 -1.56 -8.34
C CYS A 79 -3.42 -2.52 -8.41
N LEU A 80 -3.17 -3.81 -8.27
CA LEU A 80 -4.18 -4.87 -8.35
C LEU A 80 -4.84 -5.12 -6.97
N PRO A 81 -6.03 -5.73 -6.95
CA PRO A 81 -6.68 -6.09 -5.69
C PRO A 81 -5.86 -7.12 -4.89
N HIS A 82 -6.03 -7.09 -3.56
CA HIS A 82 -5.46 -8.09 -2.65
C HIS A 82 -5.91 -9.51 -3.03
N GLY A 83 -5.03 -10.49 -2.93
CA GLY A 83 -5.26 -11.88 -3.30
C GLY A 83 -5.20 -12.14 -4.81
N ALA A 84 -5.09 -11.09 -5.65
CA ALA A 84 -4.99 -11.20 -7.11
C ALA A 84 -3.68 -10.63 -7.67
N SER A 85 -2.92 -9.89 -6.86
CA SER A 85 -1.68 -9.24 -7.29
C SER A 85 -0.51 -10.20 -7.34
N ALA A 86 -0.40 -11.11 -6.38
CA ALA A 86 0.77 -11.96 -6.18
C ALA A 86 1.13 -12.80 -7.43
N GLU A 87 0.13 -13.32 -8.15
CA GLU A 87 0.38 -14.06 -9.39
C GLU A 87 0.98 -13.17 -10.49
N SER A 88 0.44 -11.95 -10.64
CA SER A 88 0.96 -10.96 -11.59
C SER A 88 2.37 -10.49 -11.22
N VAL A 89 2.63 -10.27 -9.93
CA VAL A 89 3.95 -9.92 -9.41
C VAL A 89 4.95 -11.04 -9.69
N LYS A 90 4.56 -12.31 -9.49
CA LYS A 90 5.40 -13.47 -9.79
C LYS A 90 5.77 -13.55 -11.27
N GLN A 91 4.82 -13.29 -12.17
CA GLN A 91 5.08 -13.27 -13.62
C GLN A 91 6.03 -12.14 -14.02
N LEU A 92 5.82 -10.92 -13.52
CA LEU A 92 6.66 -9.76 -13.81
C LEU A 92 8.08 -9.92 -13.26
N ALA A 93 8.22 -10.39 -12.02
CA ALA A 93 9.51 -10.68 -11.43
C ALA A 93 10.22 -11.82 -12.17
N GLY A 94 9.49 -12.84 -12.63
CA GLY A 94 10.00 -13.94 -13.47
C GLY A 94 10.51 -13.46 -14.84
N ALA A 95 9.94 -12.38 -15.38
CA ALA A 95 10.43 -11.69 -16.58
C ALA A 95 11.62 -10.74 -16.30
N GLY A 96 12.14 -10.72 -15.08
CA GLY A 96 13.32 -9.93 -14.68
C GLY A 96 13.02 -8.47 -14.32
N MET A 97 11.76 -8.10 -14.11
CA MET A 97 11.38 -6.75 -13.72
C MET A 97 11.52 -6.52 -12.20
N ARG A 98 11.85 -5.29 -11.82
CA ARG A 98 11.58 -4.81 -10.46
C ARG A 98 10.10 -4.49 -10.30
N VAL A 99 9.52 -4.84 -9.15
CA VAL A 99 8.10 -4.67 -8.91
C VAL A 99 7.85 -3.91 -7.61
N ILE A 100 6.99 -2.90 -7.65
CA ILE A 100 6.40 -2.26 -6.46
C ILE A 100 4.94 -2.70 -6.39
N ASP A 101 4.61 -3.49 -5.38
CA ASP A 101 3.26 -4.02 -5.20
C ASP A 101 2.46 -3.22 -4.17
N PHE A 102 1.34 -2.64 -4.59
CA PHE A 102 0.44 -1.89 -3.72
C PHE A 102 -0.62 -2.75 -3.04
N SER A 103 -0.67 -4.05 -3.37
CA SER A 103 -1.53 -4.99 -2.66
C SER A 103 -0.96 -5.35 -1.28
N ALA A 104 -1.71 -6.14 -0.54
CA ALA A 104 -1.25 -6.65 0.75
C ALA A 104 -0.50 -7.99 0.66
N ASP A 105 -0.37 -8.53 -0.57
CA ASP A 105 0.00 -9.93 -0.76
C ASP A 105 1.41 -10.27 -0.26
N PHE A 106 2.31 -9.27 -0.16
CA PHE A 106 3.68 -9.49 0.29
C PHE A 106 4.07 -8.70 1.55
N ARG A 107 3.12 -8.09 2.26
CA ARG A 107 3.43 -7.18 3.38
C ARG A 107 3.79 -7.90 4.67
N LEU A 108 3.10 -9.02 4.96
CA LEU A 108 3.25 -9.77 6.20
C LEU A 108 4.46 -10.70 6.16
N SER A 109 5.08 -10.95 7.32
CA SER A 109 6.19 -11.87 7.47
C SER A 109 5.76 -13.34 7.60
N SER A 110 4.50 -13.60 8.01
CA SER A 110 3.97 -14.94 8.25
C SER A 110 2.93 -15.34 7.19
N LEU A 111 3.18 -16.48 6.52
CA LEU A 111 2.23 -17.09 5.58
C LEU A 111 0.91 -17.46 6.28
N GLU A 112 0.99 -18.04 7.48
CA GLU A 112 -0.18 -18.43 8.25
C GLU A 112 -1.04 -17.21 8.58
N THR A 113 -0.42 -16.12 9.03
CA THR A 113 -1.10 -14.85 9.31
C THR A 113 -1.75 -14.29 8.04
N TYR A 114 -1.06 -14.31 6.92
CA TYR A 114 -1.62 -13.86 5.64
C TYR A 114 -2.86 -14.68 5.26
N GLU A 115 -2.74 -16.00 5.23
CA GLU A 115 -3.85 -16.89 4.83
C GLU A 115 -5.04 -16.80 5.78
N HIS A 116 -4.80 -16.64 7.07
CA HIS A 116 -5.85 -16.42 8.08
C HIS A 116 -6.63 -15.11 7.82
N TRP A 117 -5.91 -14.00 7.66
CA TRP A 117 -6.54 -12.67 7.56
C TRP A 117 -7.11 -12.37 6.16
N TYR A 118 -6.54 -12.92 5.11
CA TYR A 118 -7.00 -12.69 3.73
C TYR A 118 -7.91 -13.79 3.20
N GLY A 119 -7.95 -14.97 3.83
CA GLY A 119 -8.84 -16.08 3.49
C GLY A 119 -8.50 -16.74 2.14
N VAL A 120 -7.30 -16.57 1.63
CA VAL A 120 -6.84 -17.10 0.35
C VAL A 120 -5.46 -17.75 0.51
N LYS A 121 -5.19 -18.78 -0.31
CA LYS A 121 -3.85 -19.35 -0.41
C LYS A 121 -2.93 -18.44 -1.20
N HIS A 122 -1.72 -18.23 -0.69
CA HIS A 122 -0.75 -17.38 -1.40
C HIS A 122 -0.11 -18.16 -2.56
N PRO A 123 -0.13 -17.62 -3.82
CA PRO A 123 0.39 -18.35 -4.98
C PRO A 123 1.93 -18.42 -5.01
N TRP A 124 2.61 -17.68 -4.15
CA TRP A 124 4.07 -17.65 -4.05
C TRP A 124 4.53 -17.62 -2.58
N PRO A 125 4.25 -18.69 -1.81
CA PRO A 125 4.46 -18.72 -0.36
C PRO A 125 5.92 -18.50 0.06
N GLU A 126 6.90 -18.89 -0.79
CA GLU A 126 8.33 -18.77 -0.48
C GLU A 126 8.80 -17.31 -0.41
N ARG A 127 8.02 -16.37 -0.93
CA ARG A 127 8.33 -14.94 -0.89
C ARG A 127 7.78 -14.23 0.34
N ILE A 128 6.83 -14.82 1.05
CA ILE A 128 6.29 -14.25 2.28
C ILE A 128 7.42 -14.14 3.32
N GLY A 129 7.54 -12.95 3.93
CA GLY A 129 8.63 -12.63 4.86
C GLY A 129 9.97 -12.29 4.20
N ASN A 130 10.11 -12.50 2.87
CA ASN A 130 11.34 -12.26 2.12
C ASN A 130 11.22 -11.11 1.12
N VAL A 131 10.14 -10.35 1.15
CA VAL A 131 9.94 -9.14 0.36
C VAL A 131 10.20 -7.91 1.21
N VAL A 132 10.90 -6.92 0.64
CA VAL A 132 11.20 -5.67 1.36
C VAL A 132 9.95 -4.83 1.51
N TYR A 133 9.69 -4.38 2.73
CA TYR A 133 8.57 -3.48 3.01
C TYR A 133 8.90 -2.05 2.58
N GLY A 134 8.02 -1.44 1.80
CA GLY A 134 8.25 -0.18 1.10
C GLY A 134 8.11 1.07 1.96
N MET A 135 8.84 1.14 3.06
CA MET A 135 8.88 2.27 3.98
C MET A 135 10.31 2.80 4.08
N PRO A 136 10.68 3.75 3.18
CA PRO A 136 12.08 4.22 3.05
C PRO A 136 12.67 4.78 4.34
N GLU A 137 11.84 5.27 5.25
CA GLU A 137 12.25 5.78 6.56
C GLU A 137 12.96 4.73 7.43
N PHE A 138 12.68 3.44 7.17
CA PHE A 138 13.24 2.32 7.93
C PHE A 138 14.04 1.33 7.06
N PHE A 139 13.75 1.23 5.76
CA PHE A 139 14.27 0.18 4.87
C PHE A 139 14.90 0.75 3.59
N ALA A 140 15.44 1.99 3.63
CA ALA A 140 15.98 2.66 2.42
C ALA A 140 17.05 1.86 1.69
N ASP A 141 17.96 1.23 2.42
CA ASP A 141 19.10 0.50 1.81
C ASP A 141 18.63 -0.82 1.18
N GLU A 142 17.72 -1.52 1.83
CA GLU A 142 17.11 -2.75 1.32
C GLU A 142 16.27 -2.48 0.06
N ILE A 143 15.49 -1.38 0.04
CA ILE A 143 14.67 -0.97 -1.10
C ILE A 143 15.53 -0.71 -2.34
N ARG A 144 16.73 -0.18 -2.20
CA ARG A 144 17.63 0.12 -3.33
C ARG A 144 18.00 -1.11 -4.15
N THR A 145 18.08 -2.26 -3.50
CA THR A 145 18.52 -3.53 -4.12
C THR A 145 17.40 -4.54 -4.31
N ALA A 146 16.19 -4.25 -3.79
CA ALA A 146 15.06 -5.15 -3.85
C ALA A 146 14.59 -5.41 -5.30
N ASP A 147 14.25 -6.65 -5.58
CA ASP A 147 13.53 -7.06 -6.78
C ASP A 147 12.02 -6.79 -6.64
N ILE A 148 11.48 -6.95 -5.44
CA ILE A 148 10.08 -6.68 -5.10
C ILE A 148 10.03 -5.81 -3.85
N VAL A 149 9.19 -4.78 -3.90
CA VAL A 149 8.88 -3.89 -2.76
C VAL A 149 7.39 -3.98 -2.48
N ALA A 150 7.01 -4.37 -1.26
CA ALA A 150 5.64 -4.36 -0.78
C ALA A 150 5.28 -2.97 -0.24
N ASN A 151 4.54 -2.18 -1.01
CA ASN A 151 4.13 -0.85 -0.57
C ASN A 151 3.17 -0.93 0.61
N PRO A 152 3.36 -0.11 1.67
CA PRO A 152 2.56 -0.13 2.89
C PRO A 152 1.06 0.03 2.70
N GLY A 153 0.27 -0.53 3.62
CA GLY A 153 -1.12 -0.15 3.79
C GLY A 153 -1.28 1.30 4.27
N CYS A 154 -2.40 1.93 3.96
CA CYS A 154 -2.62 3.33 4.30
C CYS A 154 -2.69 3.57 5.82
N TYR A 155 -3.44 2.77 6.56
CA TYR A 155 -3.46 2.83 8.03
C TYR A 155 -2.14 2.38 8.67
N PRO A 156 -1.49 1.28 8.21
CA PRO A 156 -0.16 0.93 8.69
C PRO A 156 0.85 2.07 8.55
N THR A 157 0.87 2.78 7.43
CA THR A 157 1.73 3.96 7.26
C THR A 157 1.49 4.99 8.37
N SER A 158 0.23 5.31 8.67
CA SER A 158 -0.12 6.32 9.69
C SER A 158 0.18 5.88 11.12
N ALA A 159 0.22 4.55 11.39
CA ALA A 159 0.47 4.00 12.71
C ALA A 159 1.94 3.64 12.96
N ILE A 160 2.61 3.03 11.99
CA ILE A 160 4.00 2.56 12.13
C ILE A 160 4.97 3.74 12.28
N MET A 161 4.76 4.81 11.50
CA MET A 161 5.62 5.99 11.52
C MET A 161 5.80 6.58 12.94
N PRO A 162 4.76 6.83 13.73
CA PRO A 162 4.91 7.32 15.09
C PRO A 162 5.25 6.22 16.11
N LEU A 163 4.75 4.99 15.95
CA LEU A 163 4.93 3.94 16.95
C LEU A 163 6.34 3.32 16.93
N ALA A 164 6.86 2.99 15.77
CA ALA A 164 8.11 2.25 15.66
C ALA A 164 9.31 2.95 16.33
N PRO A 165 9.54 4.27 16.17
CA PRO A 165 10.63 4.95 16.86
C PRO A 165 10.42 4.98 18.38
N LEU A 166 9.19 5.14 18.87
CA LEU A 166 8.89 5.18 20.30
C LEU A 166 9.12 3.81 20.96
N VAL A 167 8.65 2.74 20.32
CA VAL A 167 8.89 1.36 20.79
C VAL A 167 10.38 1.03 20.76
N LYS A 168 11.07 1.36 19.66
CA LYS A 168 12.51 1.13 19.50
C LYS A 168 13.33 1.85 20.55
N ALA A 169 12.91 3.05 20.95
CA ALA A 169 13.57 3.82 22.01
C ALA A 169 13.20 3.36 23.43
N GLY A 170 12.23 2.45 23.59
CA GLY A 170 11.71 1.99 24.88
C GLY A 170 11.01 3.08 25.69
N LEU A 171 10.36 4.02 25.00
CA LEU A 171 9.66 5.16 25.62
C LEU A 171 8.19 4.87 25.95
N ILE A 172 7.61 3.86 25.32
CA ILE A 172 6.22 3.44 25.55
C ILE A 172 6.14 1.96 25.88
N GLU A 173 5.10 1.59 26.63
CA GLU A 173 4.73 0.19 26.84
C GLU A 173 4.28 -0.43 25.50
N THR A 174 4.44 -1.75 25.37
CA THR A 174 4.14 -2.47 24.13
C THR A 174 2.76 -3.13 24.13
N ASP A 175 2.08 -3.10 25.25
CA ASP A 175 0.69 -3.53 25.44
C ASP A 175 -0.27 -2.33 25.48
N ASP A 176 -1.57 -2.61 25.35
CA ASP A 176 -2.65 -1.62 25.41
C ASP A 176 -2.49 -0.43 24.44
N ILE A 177 -1.82 -0.63 23.31
CA ILE A 177 -1.72 0.40 22.28
C ILE A 177 -3.05 0.50 21.53
N ILE A 178 -3.68 1.67 21.55
CA ILE A 178 -4.93 1.92 20.85
C ILE A 178 -4.65 2.81 19.63
N VAL A 179 -4.97 2.32 18.44
CA VAL A 179 -4.90 3.07 17.18
C VAL A 179 -6.32 3.32 16.68
N ASP A 180 -6.80 4.54 16.87
CA ASP A 180 -8.13 5.00 16.49
C ASP A 180 -8.03 5.91 15.27
N SER A 181 -8.37 5.39 14.08
CA SER A 181 -8.10 6.03 12.80
C SER A 181 -9.38 6.46 12.07
N LYS A 182 -9.36 7.64 11.50
CA LYS A 182 -10.43 8.27 10.71
C LYS A 182 -9.96 8.41 9.26
N SER A 183 -10.64 7.74 8.33
CA SER A 183 -10.25 7.71 6.91
C SER A 183 -11.30 8.33 6.02
N GLY A 184 -10.85 9.06 5.01
CA GLY A 184 -11.67 9.45 3.89
C GLY A 184 -12.13 8.24 3.06
N VAL A 185 -13.25 8.42 2.35
CA VAL A 185 -13.99 7.36 1.64
C VAL A 185 -13.22 6.77 0.47
N SER A 186 -12.37 7.55 -0.20
CA SER A 186 -11.57 7.08 -1.33
C SER A 186 -10.64 5.89 -0.99
N GLY A 187 -10.28 5.73 0.29
CA GLY A 187 -9.52 4.57 0.78
C GLY A 187 -10.23 3.22 0.59
N ALA A 188 -11.56 3.21 0.45
CA ALA A 188 -12.34 2.01 0.17
C ALA A 188 -12.26 1.54 -1.29
N GLY A 189 -11.61 2.32 -2.16
CA GLY A 189 -11.43 2.04 -3.59
C GLY A 189 -12.57 2.59 -4.47
N ARG A 190 -12.41 2.46 -5.78
CA ARG A 190 -13.31 3.04 -6.79
C ARG A 190 -14.61 2.26 -6.99
N SER A 191 -14.60 0.97 -6.69
CA SER A 191 -15.80 0.13 -6.86
C SER A 191 -16.90 0.55 -5.89
N PRO A 192 -18.12 0.89 -6.36
CA PRO A 192 -19.19 1.34 -5.49
C PRO A 192 -19.66 0.20 -4.57
N LYS A 193 -19.84 0.53 -3.29
CA LYS A 193 -20.42 -0.34 -2.26
C LYS A 193 -21.48 0.47 -1.52
N LEU A 194 -22.52 -0.17 -1.01
CA LEU A 194 -23.60 0.54 -0.30
C LEU A 194 -23.02 1.50 0.76
N GLY A 195 -22.23 1.01 1.68
CA GLY A 195 -21.65 1.81 2.77
C GLY A 195 -20.61 2.87 2.35
N THR A 196 -20.32 3.03 1.05
CA THR A 196 -19.42 4.07 0.53
C THR A 196 -20.11 5.00 -0.47
N LEU A 197 -21.43 4.87 -0.63
CA LEU A 197 -22.22 5.81 -1.43
C LEU A 197 -22.34 7.16 -0.72
N TYR A 198 -22.46 8.23 -1.49
CA TYR A 198 -22.51 9.59 -0.95
C TYR A 198 -23.56 9.77 0.15
N CYS A 199 -24.80 9.29 -0.08
CA CYS A 199 -25.89 9.42 0.90
C CYS A 199 -25.70 8.57 2.16
N GLU A 200 -24.83 7.56 2.13
CA GLU A 200 -24.55 6.70 3.28
C GLU A 200 -23.36 7.21 4.12
N THR A 201 -22.46 7.97 3.49
CA THR A 201 -21.24 8.47 4.13
C THR A 201 -21.29 9.94 4.50
N ASN A 202 -22.10 10.74 3.79
CA ASN A 202 -22.18 12.17 4.04
C ASN A 202 -22.75 12.47 5.42
N GLU A 203 -22.13 13.42 6.15
CA GLU A 203 -22.52 13.84 7.51
C GLU A 203 -22.55 12.69 8.53
N SER A 204 -21.79 11.61 8.29
CA SER A 204 -21.73 10.43 9.15
C SER A 204 -20.29 9.99 9.43
N ILE A 205 -20.05 9.46 10.63
CA ILE A 205 -18.80 8.80 11.01
C ILE A 205 -19.15 7.40 11.48
N SER A 206 -18.55 6.38 10.87
CA SER A 206 -18.86 4.98 11.16
C SER A 206 -17.61 4.17 11.43
N ALA A 207 -17.51 3.52 12.58
CA ALA A 207 -16.51 2.49 12.81
C ALA A 207 -16.83 1.25 11.94
N TYR A 208 -15.81 0.61 11.39
CA TYR A 208 -15.99 -0.60 10.59
C TYR A 208 -14.87 -1.61 10.87
N ALA A 209 -15.15 -2.89 10.60
CA ALA A 209 -14.20 -3.99 10.77
C ALA A 209 -13.44 -3.96 12.12
N VAL A 210 -14.09 -3.56 13.20
CA VAL A 210 -13.51 -3.52 14.56
C VAL A 210 -13.06 -4.91 14.95
N GLY A 211 -11.79 -5.06 15.36
CA GLY A 211 -11.18 -6.35 15.71
C GLY A 211 -10.93 -7.30 14.53
N THR A 212 -11.35 -6.95 13.30
CA THR A 212 -11.26 -7.83 12.12
C THR A 212 -10.59 -7.16 10.92
N HIS A 213 -10.09 -5.95 11.07
CA HIS A 213 -9.45 -5.24 9.98
C HIS A 213 -8.05 -5.78 9.68
N ARG A 214 -7.80 -6.11 8.41
CA ARG A 214 -6.56 -6.75 7.92
C ARG A 214 -5.27 -5.94 8.11
N HIS A 215 -5.36 -4.66 8.44
CA HIS A 215 -4.19 -3.83 8.76
C HIS A 215 -3.71 -4.00 10.22
N ALA A 216 -4.52 -4.57 11.13
CA ALA A 216 -4.09 -4.79 12.51
C ALA A 216 -2.82 -5.67 12.60
N PRO A 217 -2.79 -6.87 11.97
CA PRO A 217 -1.58 -7.70 11.98
C PRO A 217 -0.40 -7.06 11.24
N GLU A 218 -0.65 -6.25 10.20
CA GLU A 218 0.40 -5.54 9.47
C GLU A 218 1.09 -4.51 10.38
N ILE A 219 0.34 -3.75 11.18
CA ILE A 219 0.90 -2.78 12.14
C ILE A 219 1.77 -3.50 13.17
N ALA A 220 1.27 -4.58 13.78
CA ALA A 220 2.00 -5.33 14.78
C ALA A 220 3.29 -5.95 14.21
N ASP A 221 3.21 -6.68 13.10
CA ASP A 221 4.33 -7.31 12.42
C ASP A 221 5.45 -6.32 12.06
N LEU A 222 5.08 -5.17 11.51
CA LEU A 222 6.08 -4.19 11.06
C LEU A 222 6.72 -3.41 12.22
N VAL A 223 5.97 -3.05 13.26
CA VAL A 223 6.57 -2.42 14.44
C VAL A 223 7.54 -3.39 15.12
N GLU A 224 7.17 -4.67 15.26
CA GLU A 224 8.07 -5.69 15.79
C GLU A 224 9.35 -5.81 14.95
N ARG A 225 9.25 -5.89 13.63
CA ARG A 225 10.41 -5.96 12.73
C ARG A 225 11.33 -4.76 12.82
N ILE A 226 10.80 -3.55 13.00
CA ILE A 226 11.58 -2.30 13.08
C ILE A 226 12.17 -2.08 14.47
N ALA A 227 11.39 -2.36 15.51
CA ALA A 227 11.75 -2.05 16.89
C ALA A 227 12.42 -3.23 17.62
N GLY A 228 12.22 -4.46 17.13
CA GLY A 228 12.74 -5.69 17.76
C GLY A 228 11.96 -6.13 19.00
N ALA A 229 10.74 -5.61 19.19
CA ALA A 229 9.85 -5.96 20.28
C ALA A 229 8.41 -6.12 19.79
N PRO A 230 7.69 -7.20 20.17
CA PRO A 230 6.30 -7.38 19.79
C PRO A 230 5.42 -6.31 20.45
N ILE A 231 4.33 -5.95 19.81
CA ILE A 231 3.32 -5.04 20.34
C ILE A 231 1.93 -5.63 20.24
N GLU A 232 1.06 -5.24 21.16
CA GLU A 232 -0.37 -5.53 21.12
C GLU A 232 -1.13 -4.26 20.73
N VAL A 233 -1.84 -4.32 19.59
CA VAL A 233 -2.55 -3.17 19.03
C VAL A 233 -4.04 -3.43 18.94
N MET A 234 -4.83 -2.57 19.58
CA MET A 234 -6.27 -2.46 19.32
C MET A 234 -6.48 -1.42 18.19
N PHE A 235 -6.78 -1.90 16.99
CA PHE A 235 -6.98 -1.04 15.83
C PHE A 235 -8.47 -0.87 15.51
N THR A 236 -8.93 0.38 15.49
CA THR A 236 -10.32 0.75 15.18
C THR A 236 -10.35 1.79 14.06
N PRO A 237 -10.64 1.37 12.81
CA PRO A 237 -10.81 2.29 11.70
C PRO A 237 -12.22 2.86 11.66
N HIS A 238 -12.33 4.14 11.22
CA HIS A 238 -13.58 4.82 10.96
C HIS A 238 -13.60 5.35 9.53
N LEU A 239 -14.76 5.31 8.91
CA LEU A 239 -15.05 6.02 7.67
C LEU A 239 -15.64 7.38 8.03
N THR A 240 -15.11 8.43 7.43
CA THR A 240 -15.52 9.82 7.67
C THR A 240 -15.98 10.48 6.38
N PRO A 241 -16.86 11.51 6.44
CA PRO A 241 -17.40 12.19 5.27
C PRO A 241 -16.37 13.11 4.60
N MET A 242 -15.21 12.58 4.27
CA MET A 242 -14.12 13.24 3.56
C MET A 242 -13.76 12.43 2.33
N ASP A 243 -13.23 13.08 1.30
CA ASP A 243 -12.72 12.36 0.13
C ASP A 243 -11.42 11.62 0.47
N ARG A 244 -10.40 12.32 0.99
CA ARG A 244 -9.04 11.80 1.18
C ARG A 244 -8.47 12.13 2.55
N GLY A 245 -7.46 11.34 2.93
CA GLY A 245 -6.67 11.54 4.13
C GLY A 245 -7.01 10.54 5.23
N ILE A 246 -6.07 10.39 6.17
CA ILE A 246 -6.25 9.59 7.39
C ILE A 246 -5.74 10.43 8.56
N LEU A 247 -6.58 10.55 9.59
CA LEU A 247 -6.19 11.03 10.92
C LEU A 247 -6.16 9.83 11.86
N SER A 248 -4.99 9.46 12.38
CA SER A 248 -4.86 8.45 13.42
C SER A 248 -4.57 9.11 14.76
N THR A 249 -5.39 8.84 15.76
CA THR A 249 -5.13 9.16 17.16
C THR A 249 -4.64 7.91 17.85
N ILE A 250 -3.46 7.97 18.42
CA ILE A 250 -2.83 6.79 19.02
C ILE A 250 -2.62 7.05 20.50
N TYR A 251 -3.16 6.15 21.33
CA TYR A 251 -3.03 6.22 22.78
C TYR A 251 -2.02 5.17 23.22
N VAL A 252 -1.04 5.58 23.99
CA VAL A 252 0.04 4.75 24.50
C VAL A 252 0.29 5.06 25.98
N LYS A 253 0.87 4.11 26.70
CA LYS A 253 1.36 4.32 28.08
C LYS A 253 2.86 4.62 28.04
N PRO A 254 3.35 5.67 28.72
CA PRO A 254 4.79 5.88 28.88
C PRO A 254 5.43 4.70 29.59
N ALA A 255 6.56 4.21 29.08
CA ALA A 255 7.37 3.22 29.80
C ALA A 255 8.14 3.87 30.96
N GLY A 256 8.51 3.09 31.99
CA GLY A 256 9.16 3.61 33.17
C GLY A 256 10.51 4.32 32.96
N LYS A 257 11.02 4.33 31.72
CA LYS A 257 12.20 5.10 31.29
C LYS A 257 11.85 6.39 30.57
N ALA A 258 10.58 6.60 30.25
CA ALA A 258 10.14 7.86 29.68
C ALA A 258 10.24 8.94 30.74
N GLY A 259 10.88 10.04 30.41
CA GLY A 259 10.85 11.27 31.21
C GLY A 259 9.43 11.85 31.33
N SER A 260 9.31 13.10 31.68
CA SER A 260 8.00 13.76 31.63
C SER A 260 7.49 13.85 30.18
N VAL A 261 6.18 13.92 30.00
CA VAL A 261 5.54 14.07 28.67
C VAL A 261 6.02 15.36 27.95
N GLU A 262 6.67 16.26 28.68
CA GLU A 262 7.22 17.52 28.20
C GLU A 262 8.67 17.42 27.71
N GLU A 263 9.36 16.33 28.00
CA GLU A 263 10.71 16.01 27.51
C GLU A 263 10.68 15.11 26.27
#